data_5e5f8df0e5dd3b4aceea262170159e27
#
_entry.id   5e5f8df0e5dd3b4aceea262170159e27
#
_cell.length_a   1.000
_cell.length_b   1.000
_cell.length_c   1.000
_cell.angle_alpha   90.00
_cell.angle_beta   90.00
_cell.angle_gamma   90.00
#
_symmetry.space_group_name_H-M   'P 1'
#
loop_
_entity.id
_entity.type
_entity.pdbx_description
1 polymer ?
#
loop_
_entity_poly.entity_id
_entity_poly.type
_entity_poly.pdbx_seq_one_letter_code
_entity_poly.pdbx_strand_id
1 'polypeptide(L)'
;ERQAAFEAFKEAAGPDLRAFAAWSVAFQMWGAPWEGTWFAETNRDSPEVAELMRDHADMVEFECWLQWIDEQVTAAQNAARESGMALGLMQDMAVGVHSLGADVWWNPERFAVGSVTVGCPPDFYNQQGQDWGQPPFNPNYLAKTGYGVYREMVHNMFSHAGAVRIDHVLGLFRLW
;
A
#
# COMPACT_ATOMS: atom_id res chain seq x y z
N GLU A 1 -2.90 1.58 -28.61
CA GLU A 1 -2.90 0.26 -27.98
C GLU A 1 -2.33 0.34 -26.55
N ARG A 2 -1.09 0.80 -26.35
CA ARG A 2 -0.49 0.97 -24.99
C ARG A 2 -1.27 1.94 -24.10
N GLN A 3 -1.72 3.09 -24.65
CA GLN A 3 -2.51 4.04 -23.88
C GLN A 3 -3.84 3.44 -23.39
N ALA A 4 -4.55 2.67 -24.25
CA ALA A 4 -5.78 2.03 -23.84
C ALA A 4 -5.56 0.97 -22.72
N ALA A 5 -4.44 0.25 -22.75
CA ALA A 5 -4.07 -0.68 -21.72
C ALA A 5 -3.75 0.03 -20.40
N PHE A 6 -3.09 1.18 -20.45
CA PHE A 6 -2.83 2.00 -19.26
C PHE A 6 -4.12 2.58 -18.65
N GLU A 7 -5.07 3.05 -19.48
CA GLU A 7 -6.36 3.49 -18.97
C GLU A 7 -7.12 2.35 -18.27
N ALA A 8 -7.11 1.15 -18.88
CA ALA A 8 -7.71 -0.02 -18.27
C ALA A 8 -7.05 -0.41 -16.93
N PHE A 9 -5.72 -0.30 -16.85
CA PHE A 9 -4.99 -0.48 -15.59
C PHE A 9 -5.44 0.53 -14.53
N LYS A 10 -5.49 1.82 -14.85
CA LYS A 10 -5.92 2.87 -13.91
C LYS A 10 -7.35 2.63 -13.41
N GLU A 11 -8.24 2.19 -14.29
CA GLU A 11 -9.62 1.86 -13.92
C GLU A 11 -9.68 0.64 -12.98
N ALA A 12 -8.92 -0.41 -13.27
CA ALA A 12 -8.86 -1.62 -12.46
C ALA A 12 -8.21 -1.38 -11.09
N ALA A 13 -7.13 -0.58 -11.03
CA ALA A 13 -6.44 -0.23 -9.79
C ALA A 13 -7.26 0.70 -8.88
N GLY A 14 -8.20 1.43 -9.45
CA GLY A 14 -9.17 2.23 -8.69
C GLY A 14 -8.60 3.43 -7.93
N PRO A 15 -9.30 3.89 -6.88
CA PRO A 15 -8.97 5.15 -6.20
C PRO A 15 -7.64 5.10 -5.42
N ASP A 16 -7.20 3.94 -4.97
CA ASP A 16 -5.98 3.81 -4.16
C ASP A 16 -4.72 4.11 -4.99
N LEU A 17 -4.72 3.82 -6.31
CA LEU A 17 -3.66 4.24 -7.22
C LEU A 17 -3.53 5.77 -7.28
N ARG A 18 -4.64 6.47 -7.43
CA ARG A 18 -4.66 7.94 -7.44
C ARG A 18 -4.27 8.53 -6.10
N ALA A 19 -4.63 7.86 -5.00
CA ALA A 19 -4.21 8.22 -3.65
C ALA A 19 -2.70 8.20 -3.50
N PHE A 20 -2.08 7.12 -3.96
CA PHE A 20 -0.62 6.99 -3.96
C PHE A 20 0.05 8.05 -4.83
N ALA A 21 -0.46 8.28 -6.04
CA ALA A 21 0.05 9.31 -6.93
C ALA A 21 -0.08 10.72 -6.32
N ALA A 22 -1.22 11.05 -5.72
CA ALA A 22 -1.43 12.33 -5.04
C ALA A 22 -0.46 12.52 -3.87
N TRP A 23 -0.26 11.49 -3.04
CA TRP A 23 0.72 11.53 -1.95
C TRP A 23 2.15 11.72 -2.47
N SER A 24 2.52 11.02 -3.54
CA SER A 24 3.86 11.13 -4.16
C SER A 24 4.10 12.55 -4.70
N VAL A 25 3.11 13.15 -5.34
CA VAL A 25 3.20 14.54 -5.81
C VAL A 25 3.23 15.53 -4.65
N ALA A 26 2.41 15.32 -3.61
CA ALA A 26 2.45 16.14 -2.39
C ALA A 26 3.83 16.08 -1.73
N PHE A 27 4.42 14.89 -1.64
CA PHE A 27 5.78 14.71 -1.13
C PHE A 27 6.81 15.53 -1.93
N GLN A 28 6.70 15.55 -3.26
CA GLN A 28 7.63 16.28 -4.13
C GLN A 28 7.42 17.79 -4.04
N MET A 29 6.19 18.25 -3.93
CA MET A 29 5.84 19.68 -4.00
C MET A 29 5.81 20.35 -2.64
N TRP A 30 5.37 19.64 -1.59
CA TRP A 30 5.21 20.17 -0.24
C TRP A 30 6.32 19.71 0.73
N GLY A 31 7.19 18.81 0.26
CA GLY A 31 8.28 18.24 1.06
C GLY A 31 7.88 16.99 1.83
N ALA A 32 8.84 16.45 2.58
CA ALA A 32 8.62 15.22 3.33
C ALA A 32 7.55 15.40 4.43
N PRO A 33 6.64 14.43 4.62
CA PRO A 33 5.53 14.57 5.59
C PRO A 33 5.99 14.65 7.05
N TRP A 34 7.23 14.28 7.35
CA TRP A 34 7.84 14.43 8.69
C TRP A 34 8.58 15.75 8.89
N GLU A 35 8.73 16.58 7.85
CA GLU A 35 9.39 17.89 7.90
C GLU A 35 8.39 19.06 7.87
N GLY A 36 7.12 18.77 7.56
CA GLY A 36 6.06 19.76 7.45
C GLY A 36 4.78 19.34 8.16
N THR A 37 3.73 20.11 7.94
CA THR A 37 2.42 19.92 8.59
C THR A 37 1.35 19.40 7.64
N TRP A 38 1.61 19.43 6.34
CA TRP A 38 0.60 19.14 5.32
C TRP A 38 -0.08 17.76 5.49
N PHE A 39 0.67 16.76 5.95
CA PHE A 39 0.12 15.41 6.16
C PHE A 39 -1.00 15.41 7.23
N ALA A 40 -0.84 16.22 8.27
CA ALA A 40 -1.83 16.32 9.36
C ALA A 40 -2.96 17.32 9.03
N GLU A 41 -2.67 18.31 8.19
CA GLU A 41 -3.58 19.42 7.88
C GLU A 41 -4.45 19.15 6.65
N THR A 42 -4.07 18.18 5.80
CA THR A 42 -4.79 17.84 4.57
C THR A 42 -5.26 16.39 4.56
N ASN A 43 -6.22 16.11 3.71
CA ASN A 43 -6.75 14.78 3.43
C ASN A 43 -7.30 14.73 2.00
N ARG A 44 -7.82 13.57 1.59
CA ARG A 44 -8.36 13.34 0.26
C ARG A 44 -9.47 14.32 -0.19
N ASP A 45 -10.17 14.94 0.75
CA ASP A 45 -11.29 15.84 0.49
C ASP A 45 -10.87 17.32 0.58
N SER A 46 -9.59 17.60 0.86
CA SER A 46 -9.08 18.95 1.01
C SER A 46 -8.99 19.66 -0.34
N PRO A 47 -9.44 20.93 -0.44
CA PRO A 47 -9.33 21.74 -1.65
C PRO A 47 -7.90 21.85 -2.18
N GLU A 48 -6.92 21.94 -1.29
CA GLU A 48 -5.49 22.05 -1.61
C GLU A 48 -4.99 20.79 -2.33
N VAL A 49 -5.49 19.62 -1.96
CA VAL A 49 -5.17 18.34 -2.62
C VAL A 49 -5.80 18.28 -4.00
N ALA A 50 -7.05 18.72 -4.13
CA ALA A 50 -7.72 18.81 -5.43
C ALA A 50 -7.02 19.80 -6.38
N GLU A 51 -6.52 20.92 -5.85
CA GLU A 51 -5.72 21.90 -6.59
C GLU A 51 -4.38 21.31 -7.00
N LEU A 52 -3.64 20.70 -6.09
CA LEU A 52 -2.38 20.02 -6.36
C LEU A 52 -2.52 19.01 -7.51
N MET A 53 -3.53 18.14 -7.44
CA MET A 53 -3.76 17.11 -8.46
C MET A 53 -4.14 17.68 -9.82
N ARG A 54 -4.83 18.83 -9.85
CA ARG A 54 -5.20 19.51 -11.08
C ARG A 54 -4.00 20.21 -11.70
N ASP A 55 -3.25 20.95 -10.89
CA ASP A 55 -2.16 21.80 -11.34
C ASP A 55 -0.92 20.99 -11.72
N HIS A 56 -0.79 19.77 -11.17
CA HIS A 56 0.29 18.82 -11.45
C HIS A 56 -0.25 17.51 -12.05
N ALA A 57 -1.25 17.59 -12.91
CA ALA A 57 -1.92 16.42 -13.49
C ALA A 57 -0.97 15.50 -14.27
N ASP A 58 0.05 16.05 -14.90
CA ASP A 58 1.11 15.33 -15.59
C ASP A 58 1.98 14.50 -14.63
N MET A 59 2.31 15.06 -13.47
CA MET A 59 3.05 14.34 -12.41
C MET A 59 2.18 13.22 -11.81
N VAL A 60 0.90 13.49 -11.54
CA VAL A 60 -0.04 12.46 -11.06
C VAL A 60 -0.15 11.31 -12.06
N GLU A 61 -0.25 11.62 -13.36
CA GLU A 61 -0.29 10.62 -14.42
C GLU A 61 1.00 9.82 -14.50
N PHE A 62 2.15 10.48 -14.34
CA PHE A 62 3.45 9.83 -14.31
C PHE A 62 3.61 8.89 -13.11
N GLU A 63 3.18 9.31 -11.92
CA GLU A 63 3.20 8.45 -10.72
C GLU A 63 2.29 7.22 -10.90
N CYS A 64 1.11 7.38 -11.50
CA CYS A 64 0.26 6.25 -11.86
C CYS A 64 0.96 5.31 -12.86
N TRP A 65 1.67 5.87 -13.84
CA TRP A 65 2.40 5.08 -14.83
C TRP A 65 3.55 4.28 -14.20
N LEU A 66 4.25 4.83 -13.21
CA LEU A 66 5.30 4.13 -12.47
C LEU A 66 4.78 2.90 -11.71
N GLN A 67 3.50 2.90 -11.32
CA GLN A 67 2.87 1.76 -10.65
C GLN A 67 2.38 0.68 -11.64
N TRP A 68 2.38 0.95 -12.94
CA TRP A 68 1.93 0.00 -13.95
C TRP A 68 3.01 -1.04 -14.26
N ILE A 69 3.22 -1.93 -13.30
CA ILE A 69 4.19 -3.03 -13.38
C ILE A 69 3.52 -4.40 -13.59
N ASP A 70 2.20 -4.46 -13.55
CA ASP A 70 1.41 -5.69 -13.63
C ASP A 70 1.78 -6.60 -14.79
N GLU A 71 1.92 -6.02 -16.00
CA GLU A 71 2.32 -6.78 -17.18
C GLU A 71 3.69 -7.43 -17.01
N GLN A 72 4.64 -6.71 -16.40
CA GLN A 72 6.01 -7.19 -16.22
C GLN A 72 6.06 -8.32 -15.17
N VAL A 73 5.36 -8.14 -14.05
CA VAL A 73 5.30 -9.17 -13.00
C VAL A 73 4.56 -10.40 -13.49
N THR A 74 3.45 -10.23 -14.23
CA THR A 74 2.71 -11.33 -14.86
C THR A 74 3.57 -12.07 -15.88
N ALA A 75 4.32 -11.34 -16.72
CA ALA A 75 5.23 -11.95 -17.69
C ALA A 75 6.35 -12.74 -16.99
N ALA A 76 6.91 -12.21 -15.90
CA ALA A 76 7.92 -12.89 -15.10
C ALA A 76 7.37 -14.17 -14.46
N GLN A 77 6.16 -14.14 -13.90
CA GLN A 77 5.48 -15.32 -13.36
C GLN A 77 5.27 -16.39 -14.44
N ASN A 78 4.80 -16.00 -15.61
CA ASN A 78 4.57 -16.94 -16.73
C ASN A 78 5.89 -17.55 -17.19
N ALA A 79 6.94 -16.74 -17.41
CA ALA A 79 8.26 -17.24 -17.80
C ALA A 79 8.85 -18.22 -16.77
N ALA A 80 8.68 -17.93 -15.47
CA ALA A 80 9.11 -18.84 -14.41
C ALA A 80 8.38 -20.19 -14.50
N ARG A 81 7.07 -20.20 -14.71
CA ARG A 81 6.29 -21.43 -14.86
C ARG A 81 6.64 -22.19 -16.14
N GLU A 82 6.80 -21.51 -17.24
CA GLU A 82 7.21 -22.07 -18.53
C GLU A 82 8.61 -22.71 -18.48
N SER A 83 9.50 -22.16 -17.64
CA SER A 83 10.81 -22.76 -17.38
C SER A 83 10.80 -23.99 -16.48
N GLY A 84 9.62 -24.44 -16.01
CA GLY A 84 9.46 -25.63 -15.20
C GLY A 84 9.34 -25.40 -13.69
N MET A 85 9.28 -24.15 -13.23
CA MET A 85 9.04 -23.86 -11.81
C MET A 85 7.58 -24.15 -11.45
N ALA A 86 7.35 -25.04 -10.49
CA ALA A 86 6.01 -25.50 -10.13
C ALA A 86 5.10 -24.36 -9.60
N LEU A 87 5.65 -23.44 -8.82
CA LEU A 87 4.93 -22.27 -8.28
C LEU A 87 5.24 -20.97 -9.02
N GLY A 88 6.40 -20.89 -9.68
CA GLY A 88 6.91 -19.65 -10.23
C GLY A 88 7.39 -18.71 -9.13
N LEU A 89 6.89 -17.47 -9.14
CA LEU A 89 7.26 -16.45 -8.16
C LEU A 89 6.55 -16.67 -6.82
N MET A 90 7.22 -16.28 -5.74
CA MET A 90 6.64 -16.14 -4.41
C MET A 90 6.81 -14.69 -3.97
N GLN A 91 5.71 -14.07 -3.55
CA GLN A 91 5.70 -12.70 -3.03
C GLN A 91 5.69 -12.69 -1.50
N ASP A 92 6.40 -11.73 -0.92
CA ASP A 92 6.33 -11.47 0.51
C ASP A 92 5.25 -10.43 0.80
N MET A 93 4.36 -10.76 1.74
CA MET A 93 3.36 -9.81 2.23
C MET A 93 4.01 -8.82 3.18
N ALA A 94 3.84 -7.53 2.91
CA ALA A 94 4.28 -6.48 3.82
C ALA A 94 3.56 -6.59 5.17
N VAL A 95 4.30 -6.42 6.27
CA VAL A 95 3.74 -6.46 7.63
C VAL A 95 2.76 -5.31 7.86
N GLY A 96 3.03 -4.16 7.29
CA GLY A 96 2.19 -2.97 7.42
C GLY A 96 2.64 -1.84 6.51
N VAL A 97 2.11 -0.66 6.75
CA VAL A 97 2.37 0.56 5.99
C VAL A 97 3.07 1.60 6.85
N HIS A 98 3.71 2.58 6.21
CA HIS A 98 4.33 3.68 6.94
C HIS A 98 3.24 4.59 7.54
N SER A 99 3.43 5.03 8.79
CA SER A 99 2.48 5.88 9.52
C SER A 99 2.18 7.22 8.85
N LEU A 100 3.10 7.74 8.05
CA LEU A 100 2.95 8.94 7.23
C LEU A 100 2.90 8.60 5.72
N GLY A 101 2.51 7.38 5.37
CA GLY A 101 2.39 6.93 3.98
C GLY A 101 1.04 7.26 3.34
N ALA A 102 0.95 7.04 2.04
CA ALA A 102 -0.23 7.31 1.23
C ALA A 102 -1.49 6.62 1.75
N ASP A 103 -1.37 5.36 2.18
CA ASP A 103 -2.50 4.57 2.67
C ASP A 103 -3.16 5.24 3.88
N VAL A 104 -2.35 5.69 4.85
CA VAL A 104 -2.83 6.34 6.08
C VAL A 104 -3.38 7.72 5.79
N TRP A 105 -2.72 8.48 4.92
CA TRP A 105 -3.16 9.83 4.57
C TRP A 105 -4.52 9.83 3.85
N TRP A 106 -4.71 8.87 2.96
CA TRP A 106 -5.91 8.80 2.12
C TRP A 106 -7.09 8.08 2.78
N ASN A 107 -6.80 7.04 3.57
CA ASN A 107 -7.81 6.20 4.22
C ASN A 107 -7.46 5.97 5.70
N PRO A 108 -7.34 7.02 6.52
CA PRO A 108 -6.93 6.88 7.92
C PRO A 108 -7.86 5.98 8.74
N GLU A 109 -9.14 5.87 8.35
CA GLU A 109 -10.13 5.01 8.99
C GLU A 109 -9.81 3.51 8.89
N ARG A 110 -8.97 3.09 7.92
CA ARG A 110 -8.52 1.71 7.77
C ARG A 110 -7.54 1.30 8.87
N PHE A 111 -6.93 2.25 9.57
CA PHE A 111 -5.83 2.04 10.50
C PHE A 111 -6.15 2.56 11.90
N ALA A 112 -5.49 1.97 12.93
CA ALA A 112 -5.55 2.46 14.31
C ALA A 112 -4.40 3.46 14.55
N VAL A 113 -4.52 4.65 13.94
CA VAL A 113 -3.47 5.67 13.97
C VAL A 113 -3.34 6.32 15.36
N GLY A 114 -2.11 6.53 15.80
CA GLY A 114 -1.77 7.37 16.96
C GLY A 114 -1.91 6.71 18.33
N SER A 115 -2.50 5.51 18.42
CA SER A 115 -2.75 4.86 19.71
C SER A 115 -1.88 3.63 19.94
N VAL A 116 -1.55 2.92 18.88
CA VAL A 116 -0.80 1.66 18.91
C VAL A 116 0.04 1.51 17.66
N THR A 117 1.11 0.77 17.77
CA THR A 117 1.99 0.40 16.65
C THR A 117 2.16 -1.11 16.58
N VAL A 118 2.52 -1.61 15.40
CA VAL A 118 2.91 -3.01 15.21
C VAL A 118 4.34 -3.20 15.68
N GLY A 119 4.60 -4.29 16.36
CA GLY A 119 5.91 -4.65 16.84
C GLY A 119 6.03 -6.13 17.16
N CYS A 120 7.05 -6.52 17.89
CA CYS A 120 7.17 -7.88 18.42
C CYS A 120 7.60 -7.89 19.89
N PRO A 121 7.19 -8.92 20.64
CA PRO A 121 7.61 -9.07 22.04
C PRO A 121 9.10 -9.31 22.17
N PRO A 122 9.65 -9.16 23.39
CA PRO A 122 11.02 -9.54 23.69
C PRO A 122 11.34 -10.97 23.26
N ASP A 123 12.50 -11.13 22.64
CA ASP A 123 13.06 -12.41 22.24
C ASP A 123 14.53 -12.55 22.63
N PHE A 124 15.18 -13.62 22.20
CA PHE A 124 16.58 -13.87 22.51
C PHE A 124 17.53 -12.81 21.94
N TYR A 125 17.22 -12.27 20.76
CA TYR A 125 18.05 -11.29 20.06
C TYR A 125 17.73 -9.85 20.47
N ASN A 126 16.48 -9.59 20.84
CA ASN A 126 16.00 -8.27 21.25
C ASN A 126 15.17 -8.37 22.53
N GLN A 127 15.85 -8.27 23.67
CA GLN A 127 15.25 -8.46 25.00
C GLN A 127 14.26 -7.36 25.39
N GLN A 128 14.22 -6.25 24.67
CA GLN A 128 13.25 -5.16 24.92
C GLN A 128 12.01 -5.24 24.02
N GLY A 129 12.01 -6.19 23.06
CA GLY A 129 11.02 -6.21 21.99
C GLY A 129 11.31 -5.16 20.93
N GLN A 130 10.42 -5.03 19.98
CA GLN A 130 10.56 -4.05 18.88
C GLN A 130 9.25 -3.31 18.68
N ASP A 131 9.35 -2.01 18.41
CA ASP A 131 8.30 -1.16 17.89
C ASP A 131 8.71 -0.76 16.47
N TRP A 132 7.87 -1.08 15.48
CA TRP A 132 8.14 -0.80 14.07
C TRP A 132 7.51 0.51 13.60
N GLY A 133 6.77 1.22 14.45
CA GLY A 133 6.14 2.51 14.14
C GLY A 133 5.04 2.43 13.08
N GLN A 134 4.60 1.23 12.72
CA GLN A 134 3.57 1.00 11.71
C GLN A 134 2.19 0.92 12.37
N PRO A 135 1.18 1.67 11.88
CA PRO A 135 -0.16 1.55 12.41
C PRO A 135 -0.80 0.22 11.97
N PRO A 136 -1.39 -0.55 12.90
CA PRO A 136 -2.14 -1.74 12.54
C PRO A 136 -3.45 -1.38 11.84
N PHE A 137 -4.02 -2.33 11.09
CA PHE A 137 -5.39 -2.20 10.63
C PHE A 137 -6.36 -2.02 11.80
N ASN A 138 -7.36 -1.17 11.60
CA ASN A 138 -8.44 -0.99 12.58
C ASN A 138 -9.38 -2.22 12.54
N PRO A 139 -9.45 -3.04 13.60
CA PRO A 139 -10.24 -4.26 13.59
C PRO A 139 -11.74 -3.99 13.46
N ASN A 140 -12.23 -2.86 13.97
CA ASN A 140 -13.63 -2.48 13.84
C ASN A 140 -13.97 -2.12 12.38
N TYR A 141 -13.05 -1.41 11.69
CA TYR A 141 -13.20 -1.12 10.27
C TYR A 141 -13.19 -2.41 9.44
N LEU A 142 -12.22 -3.30 9.69
CA LEU A 142 -12.13 -4.58 8.99
C LEU A 142 -13.41 -5.40 9.15
N ALA A 143 -13.90 -5.56 10.38
CA ALA A 143 -15.12 -6.30 10.65
C ALA A 143 -16.36 -5.67 9.96
N LYS A 144 -16.49 -4.35 10.04
CA LYS A 144 -17.58 -3.60 9.42
C LYS A 144 -17.62 -3.72 7.90
N THR A 145 -16.44 -3.79 7.26
CA THR A 145 -16.28 -3.88 5.79
C THR A 145 -16.10 -5.31 5.27
N GLY A 146 -16.30 -6.32 6.11
CA GLY A 146 -16.14 -7.73 5.72
C GLY A 146 -14.71 -8.06 5.31
N TYR A 147 -13.72 -7.39 5.92
CA TYR A 147 -12.30 -7.54 5.62
C TYR A 147 -11.92 -7.22 4.16
N GLY A 148 -12.67 -6.33 3.52
CA GLY A 148 -12.53 -6.01 2.09
C GLY A 148 -11.10 -5.68 1.70
N VAL A 149 -10.49 -4.67 2.35
CA VAL A 149 -9.13 -4.22 2.04
C VAL A 149 -8.08 -5.34 2.20
N TYR A 150 -8.22 -6.17 3.22
CA TYR A 150 -7.30 -7.30 3.42
C TYR A 150 -7.47 -8.38 2.34
N ARG A 151 -8.71 -8.68 1.96
CA ARG A 151 -9.03 -9.62 0.88
C ARG A 151 -8.48 -9.16 -0.46
N GLU A 152 -8.63 -7.86 -0.78
CA GLU A 152 -8.09 -7.25 -2.00
C GLU A 152 -6.57 -7.32 -2.03
N MET A 153 -5.90 -6.98 -0.93
CA MET A 153 -4.45 -7.09 -0.82
C MET A 153 -3.97 -8.51 -1.10
N VAL A 154 -4.57 -9.52 -0.46
CA VAL A 154 -4.22 -10.93 -0.69
C VAL A 154 -4.53 -11.37 -2.11
N HIS A 155 -5.67 -10.96 -2.67
CA HIS A 155 -6.06 -11.25 -4.04
C HIS A 155 -5.04 -10.69 -5.03
N ASN A 156 -4.63 -9.43 -4.87
CA ASN A 156 -3.65 -8.79 -5.74
C ASN A 156 -2.29 -9.50 -5.71
N MET A 157 -1.86 -9.95 -4.53
CA MET A 157 -0.61 -10.73 -4.44
C MET A 157 -0.70 -12.06 -5.20
N PHE A 158 -1.81 -12.78 -5.09
CA PHE A 158 -1.99 -14.04 -5.79
C PHE A 158 -2.28 -13.90 -7.28
N SER A 159 -2.68 -12.72 -7.77
CA SER A 159 -2.85 -12.51 -9.21
C SER A 159 -1.51 -12.49 -9.97
N HIS A 160 -0.39 -12.27 -9.28
CA HIS A 160 0.95 -12.16 -9.89
C HIS A 160 1.96 -13.19 -9.37
N ALA A 161 1.57 -14.10 -8.49
CA ALA A 161 2.48 -15.08 -7.91
C ALA A 161 1.78 -16.41 -7.65
N GLY A 162 2.55 -17.48 -7.68
CA GLY A 162 2.04 -18.83 -7.36
C GLY A 162 2.09 -19.14 -5.86
N ALA A 163 2.73 -18.31 -5.06
CA ALA A 163 2.79 -18.43 -3.62
C ALA A 163 2.94 -17.05 -2.95
N VAL A 164 2.50 -16.95 -1.70
CA VAL A 164 2.67 -15.76 -0.86
C VAL A 164 3.30 -16.20 0.47
N ARG A 165 4.37 -15.51 0.87
CA ARG A 165 4.93 -15.64 2.21
C ARG A 165 4.30 -14.60 3.12
N ILE A 166 3.72 -15.02 4.22
CA ILE A 166 3.17 -14.13 5.25
C ILE A 166 4.22 -14.00 6.34
N ASP A 167 4.84 -12.84 6.42
CA ASP A 167 5.70 -12.50 7.53
C ASP A 167 4.86 -12.03 8.72
N HIS A 168 5.37 -12.21 9.94
CA HIS A 168 4.65 -11.85 11.16
C HIS A 168 3.21 -12.38 11.21
N VAL A 169 3.00 -13.65 10.87
CA VAL A 169 1.68 -14.30 10.80
C VAL A 169 0.85 -14.13 12.08
N LEU A 170 1.47 -13.94 13.21
CA LEU A 170 0.81 -13.66 14.49
C LEU A 170 -0.06 -12.39 14.42
N GLY A 171 0.31 -11.43 13.58
CA GLY A 171 -0.47 -10.21 13.34
C GLY A 171 -1.89 -10.45 12.82
N LEU A 172 -2.18 -11.64 12.27
CA LEU A 172 -3.53 -12.03 11.87
C LEU A 172 -4.44 -12.41 13.07
N PHE A 173 -3.85 -12.69 14.22
CA PHE A 173 -4.56 -13.13 15.41
C PHE A 173 -4.37 -12.16 16.58
N ARG A 174 -3.17 -11.63 16.72
CA ARG A 174 -2.80 -10.78 17.84
C ARG A 174 -1.64 -9.87 17.44
N LEU A 175 -1.82 -8.59 17.62
CA LEU A 175 -0.77 -7.60 17.54
C LEU A 175 -0.13 -7.39 18.91
N TRP A 176 1.16 -7.08 18.91
CA TRP A 176 1.92 -6.77 20.12
C TRP A 176 2.15 -5.25 20.16
#